data_f345a9c790db3c3a63adb6c42d029963
#
_entry.id   f345a9c790db3c3a63adb6c42d029963
#
_cell.length_a   1.000
_cell.length_b   1.000
_cell.length_c   1.000
_cell.angle_alpha   90.00
_cell.angle_beta   90.00
_cell.angle_gamma   90.00
#
_symmetry.space_group_name_H-M   'P 1'
#
loop_
_entity.id
_entity.type
_entity.pdbx_description
1 polymer ?
#
loop_
_entity_poly.entity_id
_entity_poly.type
_entity_poly.pdbx_seq_one_letter_code
_entity_poly.pdbx_strand_id
1 'polypeptide(L)'
;MDNAFVDKAKDVLAKDTSVVPEFWQKKYKNEANKNWDKFYNRNTTNFFKDRHWTDREFEELRPGHTFSEEKPVLLEVGCGVGNFIWPILERNPDIYIYACDFSPRAVDFVKTNENYTEARCKAFVCDITKDRLVDTIPPHSVDIVSAIFVFSALPPEKQAAAVANIVEILKPGGRVLLRDYGMYDLAQLRFKAGHKLEDNLYVRQDGTLSYYFSTERLHELFVRYGNLIELENEYVVKRLVNLKKSIDSERIFAQAKFQAPIDAGDIEAAMLGTKLSGGYGSAVPESYKTDGEESEILVD
;
A
#
# COMPACT_ATOMS: atom_id res chain seq x y z
N MET A 1 -9.28 -18.03 -2.36
CA MET A 1 -10.46 -17.97 -1.45
C MET A 1 -11.44 -19.05 -1.86
N ASP A 2 -12.14 -19.66 -0.88
CA ASP A 2 -13.19 -20.64 -1.14
C ASP A 2 -14.40 -19.95 -1.79
N ASN A 3 -15.00 -20.58 -2.82
CA ASN A 3 -16.15 -20.04 -3.56
C ASN A 3 -17.37 -19.81 -2.65
N ALA A 4 -17.62 -20.71 -1.71
CA ALA A 4 -18.74 -20.58 -0.77
C ALA A 4 -18.59 -19.35 0.16
N PHE A 5 -17.36 -19.02 0.56
CA PHE A 5 -17.08 -17.81 1.31
C PHE A 5 -17.32 -16.55 0.45
N VAL A 6 -16.83 -16.55 -0.79
CA VAL A 6 -17.01 -15.42 -1.73
C VAL A 6 -18.47 -15.15 -2.00
N ASP A 7 -19.28 -16.18 -2.23
CA ASP A 7 -20.71 -16.03 -2.48
C ASP A 7 -21.44 -15.46 -1.26
N LYS A 8 -21.12 -15.94 -0.06
CA LYS A 8 -21.66 -15.39 1.20
C LYS A 8 -21.26 -13.92 1.40
N ALA A 9 -20.01 -13.57 1.11
CA ALA A 9 -19.51 -12.20 1.20
C ALA A 9 -20.24 -11.27 0.23
N LYS A 10 -20.45 -11.71 -1.03
CA LYS A 10 -21.25 -10.98 -2.03
C LYS A 10 -22.68 -10.73 -1.53
N ASP A 11 -23.31 -11.73 -0.94
CA ASP A 11 -24.66 -11.60 -0.37
C ASP A 11 -24.73 -10.57 0.77
N VAL A 12 -23.67 -10.49 1.60
CA VAL A 12 -23.57 -9.47 2.65
C VAL A 12 -23.45 -8.09 2.04
N LEU A 13 -22.55 -7.90 1.08
CA LEU A 13 -22.31 -6.60 0.43
C LEU A 13 -23.52 -6.14 -0.38
N ALA A 14 -24.25 -7.06 -1.04
CA ALA A 14 -25.46 -6.75 -1.81
C ALA A 14 -26.63 -6.23 -0.94
N LYS A 15 -26.65 -6.58 0.36
CA LYS A 15 -27.65 -6.09 1.32
C LYS A 15 -27.40 -4.66 1.76
N ASP A 16 -26.17 -4.15 1.63
CA ASP A 16 -25.86 -2.76 1.96
C ASP A 16 -26.17 -1.84 0.77
N THR A 17 -27.41 -1.42 0.71
CA THR A 17 -27.92 -0.46 -0.29
C THR A 17 -27.90 0.99 0.20
N SER A 18 -27.45 1.22 1.45
CA SER A 18 -27.45 2.53 2.08
C SER A 18 -26.20 3.31 1.74
N VAL A 19 -26.26 4.05 0.64
CA VAL A 19 -25.16 4.89 0.18
C VAL A 19 -25.22 6.27 0.85
N VAL A 20 -24.07 6.79 1.26
CA VAL A 20 -23.92 8.14 1.82
C VAL A 20 -24.39 9.18 0.78
N PRO A 21 -25.15 10.23 1.17
CA PRO A 21 -25.61 11.26 0.24
C PRO A 21 -24.45 11.94 -0.51
N GLU A 22 -24.65 12.29 -1.78
CA GLU A 22 -23.63 12.79 -2.70
C GLU A 22 -22.81 13.98 -2.15
N PHE A 23 -23.48 14.90 -1.46
CA PHE A 23 -22.79 16.02 -0.80
C PHE A 23 -21.71 15.56 0.17
N TRP A 24 -22.01 14.56 1.00
CA TRP A 24 -21.06 14.02 1.97
C TRP A 24 -20.00 13.15 1.31
N GLN A 25 -20.33 12.40 0.24
CA GLN A 25 -19.34 11.67 -0.54
C GLN A 25 -18.26 12.62 -1.07
N LYS A 26 -18.69 13.71 -1.76
CA LYS A 26 -17.77 14.74 -2.26
C LYS A 26 -16.94 15.36 -1.14
N LYS A 27 -17.57 15.64 0.00
CA LYS A 27 -16.87 16.21 1.17
C LYS A 27 -15.78 15.29 1.70
N TYR A 28 -16.10 14.01 1.95
CA TYR A 28 -15.11 13.04 2.47
C TYR A 28 -13.95 12.84 1.49
N LYS A 29 -14.22 12.72 0.20
CA LYS A 29 -13.20 12.60 -0.85
C LYS A 29 -12.30 13.83 -0.93
N ASN A 30 -12.85 15.03 -0.82
CA ASN A 30 -12.08 16.28 -0.88
C ASN A 30 -11.30 16.56 0.41
N GLU A 31 -11.78 16.10 1.55
CA GLU A 31 -11.15 16.31 2.86
C GLU A 31 -10.31 15.12 3.32
N ALA A 32 -10.00 14.15 2.45
CA ALA A 32 -9.26 12.94 2.82
C ALA A 32 -7.95 13.25 3.55
N ASN A 33 -7.13 14.18 3.01
CA ASN A 33 -5.88 14.61 3.63
C ASN A 33 -6.10 15.25 5.02
N LYS A 34 -7.12 16.12 5.15
CA LYS A 34 -7.46 16.79 6.41
C LYS A 34 -7.93 15.78 7.49
N ASN A 35 -8.65 14.75 7.08
CA ASN A 35 -9.12 13.72 8.02
C ASN A 35 -7.97 12.86 8.52
N TRP A 36 -7.01 12.50 7.67
CA TRP A 36 -5.78 11.82 8.07
C TRP A 36 -4.89 12.70 8.94
N ASP A 37 -4.74 14.01 8.63
CA ASP A 37 -3.98 14.92 9.50
C ASP A 37 -4.61 15.02 10.91
N LYS A 38 -5.94 15.06 11.01
CA LYS A 38 -6.65 14.98 12.29
C LYS A 38 -6.44 13.63 12.98
N PHE A 39 -6.37 12.53 12.22
CA PHE A 39 -6.07 11.21 12.73
C PHE A 39 -4.69 11.20 13.42
N TYR A 40 -3.65 11.69 12.75
CA TYR A 40 -2.31 11.79 13.32
C TYR A 40 -2.24 12.75 14.51
N ASN A 41 -3.03 13.82 14.51
CA ASN A 41 -3.11 14.72 15.68
C ASN A 41 -3.67 14.01 16.93
N ARG A 42 -4.62 13.09 16.76
CA ARG A 42 -5.24 12.38 17.89
C ARG A 42 -4.40 11.20 18.37
N ASN A 43 -3.80 10.47 17.44
CA ASN A 43 -3.18 9.17 17.71
C ASN A 43 -1.67 9.24 17.87
N THR A 44 -1.04 10.34 17.41
CA THR A 44 0.41 10.51 17.39
C THR A 44 1.13 9.31 16.74
N THR A 45 2.20 8.79 17.34
CA THR A 45 2.98 7.65 16.85
C THR A 45 2.53 6.30 17.38
N ASN A 46 1.48 6.25 18.23
CA ASN A 46 1.15 5.05 19.01
C ASN A 46 0.12 4.12 18.36
N PHE A 47 -0.46 4.52 17.22
CA PHE A 47 -1.58 3.78 16.63
C PHE A 47 -1.13 2.56 15.83
N PHE A 48 -0.18 2.76 14.91
CA PHE A 48 0.37 1.67 14.11
C PHE A 48 1.65 1.14 14.74
N LYS A 49 1.95 -0.13 14.49
CA LYS A 49 3.21 -0.77 14.89
C LYS A 49 4.20 -0.80 13.74
N ASP A 50 5.48 -0.89 14.07
CA ASP A 50 6.55 -1.08 13.10
C ASP A 50 6.36 -2.35 12.30
N ARG A 51 6.56 -2.24 10.98
CA ARG A 51 6.24 -3.28 10.00
C ARG A 51 7.45 -4.20 9.77
N HIS A 52 7.82 -4.98 10.80
CA HIS A 52 8.94 -5.94 10.71
C HIS A 52 8.68 -7.14 9.80
N TRP A 53 7.47 -7.26 9.27
CA TRP A 53 7.05 -8.36 8.40
C TRP A 53 7.33 -8.13 6.91
N THR A 54 7.62 -6.91 6.51
CA THR A 54 7.67 -6.52 5.09
C THR A 54 8.77 -7.20 4.28
N ASP A 55 9.93 -7.45 4.87
CA ASP A 55 11.04 -8.19 4.27
C ASP A 55 10.77 -9.71 4.11
N ARG A 56 9.82 -10.25 4.89
CA ARG A 56 9.36 -11.63 4.73
C ARG A 56 8.41 -11.78 3.54
N GLU A 57 7.57 -10.79 3.33
CA GLU A 57 6.55 -10.80 2.27
C GLU A 57 7.12 -10.29 0.93
N PHE A 58 8.11 -9.40 0.98
CA PHE A 58 8.76 -8.83 -0.21
C PHE A 58 10.26 -9.08 -0.16
N GLU A 59 10.75 -9.97 -1.02
CA GLU A 59 12.17 -10.34 -1.07
C GLU A 59 13.07 -9.16 -1.39
N GLU A 60 12.56 -8.18 -2.12
CA GLU A 60 13.23 -6.95 -2.50
C GLU A 60 13.66 -6.10 -1.29
N LEU A 61 12.99 -6.29 -0.16
CA LEU A 61 13.28 -5.56 1.08
C LEU A 61 14.24 -6.32 2.00
N ARG A 62 14.69 -7.52 1.61
CA ARG A 62 15.63 -8.31 2.41
C ARG A 62 17.03 -7.69 2.39
N PRO A 63 17.76 -7.75 3.50
CA PRO A 63 19.15 -7.34 3.52
C PRO A 63 19.97 -8.06 2.45
N GLY A 64 20.79 -7.29 1.71
CA GLY A 64 21.63 -7.83 0.67
C GLY A 64 20.94 -8.11 -0.66
N HIS A 65 19.67 -7.79 -0.82
CA HIS A 65 19.04 -7.81 -2.14
C HIS A 65 19.62 -6.67 -2.98
N THR A 66 20.12 -7.01 -4.17
CA THR A 66 20.73 -6.05 -5.09
C THR A 66 19.83 -5.80 -6.29
N PHE A 67 19.48 -4.53 -6.52
CA PHE A 67 18.76 -4.11 -7.74
C PHE A 67 19.72 -3.65 -8.84
N SER A 68 20.86 -3.10 -8.43
CA SER A 68 21.92 -2.60 -9.29
C SER A 68 23.24 -2.61 -8.51
N GLU A 69 24.36 -2.24 -9.15
CA GLU A 69 25.66 -2.03 -8.47
C GLU A 69 25.66 -0.79 -7.56
N GLU A 70 24.66 0.08 -7.69
CA GLU A 70 24.49 1.29 -6.88
C GLU A 70 23.69 1.01 -5.61
N LYS A 71 23.78 1.95 -4.66
CA LYS A 71 22.94 1.94 -3.47
C LYS A 71 21.47 2.01 -3.84
N PRO A 72 20.62 1.09 -3.35
CA PRO A 72 19.22 1.08 -3.71
C PRO A 72 18.48 2.30 -3.15
N VAL A 73 17.62 2.88 -3.97
CA VAL A 73 16.77 4.02 -3.63
C VAL A 73 15.31 3.53 -3.53
N LEU A 74 14.71 3.76 -2.39
CA LEU A 74 13.32 3.40 -2.12
C LEU A 74 12.48 4.67 -1.91
N LEU A 75 11.26 4.70 -2.47
CA LEU A 75 10.22 5.63 -2.06
C LEU A 75 9.14 4.89 -1.25
N GLU A 76 8.86 5.36 -0.04
CA GLU A 76 7.63 5.02 0.65
C GLU A 76 6.57 6.09 0.42
N VAL A 77 5.47 5.74 -0.24
CA VAL A 77 4.29 6.60 -0.36
C VAL A 77 3.36 6.40 0.83
N GLY A 78 2.81 7.50 1.38
CA GLY A 78 1.97 7.44 2.56
C GLY A 78 2.73 6.93 3.79
N CYS A 79 3.91 7.51 4.05
CA CYS A 79 4.84 7.02 5.07
C CYS A 79 4.29 7.09 6.50
N GLY A 80 3.21 7.84 6.73
CA GLY A 80 2.67 8.02 8.06
C GLY A 80 3.74 8.52 9.04
N VAL A 81 3.85 7.84 10.18
CA VAL A 81 4.83 8.18 11.22
C VAL A 81 6.14 7.39 11.11
N GLY A 82 6.35 6.66 10.00
CA GLY A 82 7.59 5.96 9.70
C GLY A 82 7.64 4.48 10.10
N ASN A 83 6.50 3.85 10.40
CA ASN A 83 6.47 2.45 10.85
C ASN A 83 7.06 1.44 9.86
N PHE A 84 7.17 1.78 8.58
CA PHE A 84 7.89 0.98 7.59
C PHE A 84 9.36 1.40 7.51
N ILE A 85 9.65 2.70 7.61
CA ILE A 85 10.98 3.27 7.37
C ILE A 85 12.01 2.70 8.34
N TRP A 86 11.70 2.74 9.64
CA TRP A 86 12.69 2.42 10.67
C TRP A 86 13.16 0.97 10.62
N PRO A 87 12.28 -0.04 10.50
CA PRO A 87 12.72 -1.44 10.34
C PRO A 87 13.55 -1.68 9.08
N ILE A 88 13.26 -0.96 7.98
CA ILE A 88 14.02 -1.11 6.74
C ILE A 88 15.40 -0.48 6.87
N LEU A 89 15.51 0.74 7.42
CA LEU A 89 16.79 1.42 7.63
C LEU A 89 17.70 0.68 8.61
N GLU A 90 17.13 0.04 9.64
CA GLU A 90 17.86 -0.75 10.60
C GLU A 90 18.54 -1.97 9.95
N ARG A 91 17.83 -2.66 9.06
CA ARG A 91 18.28 -3.91 8.45
C ARG A 91 19.10 -3.70 7.17
N ASN A 92 18.92 -2.57 6.46
CA ASN A 92 19.56 -2.28 5.19
C ASN A 92 20.44 -1.02 5.30
N PRO A 93 21.73 -1.15 5.67
CA PRO A 93 22.60 0.00 5.92
C PRO A 93 22.84 0.86 4.67
N ASP A 94 22.74 0.31 3.49
CA ASP A 94 23.07 0.99 2.22
C ASP A 94 21.87 1.63 1.52
N ILE A 95 20.62 1.33 1.95
CA ILE A 95 19.42 1.87 1.31
C ILE A 95 19.24 3.35 1.62
N TYR A 96 18.81 4.12 0.61
CA TYR A 96 18.34 5.49 0.77
C TYR A 96 16.83 5.55 0.60
N ILE A 97 16.11 6.20 1.52
CA ILE A 97 14.66 6.25 1.50
C ILE A 97 14.15 7.69 1.28
N TYR A 98 13.39 7.89 0.20
CA TYR A 98 12.43 8.98 0.11
C TYR A 98 11.15 8.57 0.82
N ALA A 99 10.57 9.45 1.63
CA ALA A 99 9.34 9.19 2.35
C ALA A 99 8.38 10.36 2.18
N CYS A 100 7.17 10.10 1.66
CA CYS A 100 6.19 11.16 1.50
C CYS A 100 4.84 10.81 2.12
N ASP A 101 4.19 11.83 2.65
CA ASP A 101 2.81 11.79 3.12
C ASP A 101 2.13 13.12 2.81
N PHE A 102 0.84 13.12 2.57
CA PHE A 102 0.10 14.37 2.36
C PHE A 102 -0.21 15.11 3.67
N SER A 103 -0.03 14.47 4.84
CA SER A 103 -0.13 15.10 6.16
C SER A 103 1.21 15.71 6.57
N PRO A 104 1.30 17.03 6.73
CA PRO A 104 2.50 17.68 7.25
C PRO A 104 2.90 17.14 8.63
N ARG A 105 1.91 16.77 9.44
CA ARG A 105 2.12 16.23 10.78
C ARG A 105 2.78 14.85 10.76
N ALA A 106 2.35 13.98 9.84
CA ALA A 106 2.97 12.67 9.65
C ALA A 106 4.45 12.83 9.26
N VAL A 107 4.74 13.70 8.30
CA VAL A 107 6.10 14.03 7.89
C VAL A 107 6.94 14.59 9.04
N ASP A 108 6.34 15.45 9.89
CA ASP A 108 7.01 16.01 11.05
C ASP A 108 7.38 14.93 12.08
N PHE A 109 6.51 13.96 12.33
CA PHE A 109 6.85 12.80 13.16
C PHE A 109 8.02 11.98 12.60
N VAL A 110 8.13 11.81 11.29
CA VAL A 110 9.29 11.16 10.68
C VAL A 110 10.54 11.99 10.89
N LYS A 111 10.51 13.30 10.62
CA LYS A 111 11.68 14.20 10.74
C LYS A 111 12.18 14.40 12.17
N THR A 112 11.29 14.27 13.15
CA THR A 112 11.63 14.42 14.57
C THR A 112 12.00 13.12 15.27
N ASN A 113 11.94 11.99 14.56
CA ASN A 113 12.37 10.70 15.09
C ASN A 113 13.88 10.70 15.32
N GLU A 114 14.34 10.11 16.44
CA GLU A 114 15.75 10.04 16.83
C GLU A 114 16.66 9.36 15.79
N ASN A 115 16.11 8.47 14.98
CA ASN A 115 16.82 7.74 13.93
C ASN A 115 16.84 8.47 12.57
N TYR A 116 16.20 9.65 12.47
CA TYR A 116 16.15 10.40 11.23
C TYR A 116 17.47 11.09 10.92
N THR A 117 17.99 10.84 9.72
CA THR A 117 19.12 11.59 9.16
C THR A 117 18.89 11.82 7.67
N GLU A 118 19.17 13.02 7.18
CA GLU A 118 19.05 13.34 5.74
C GLU A 118 20.02 12.54 4.86
N ALA A 119 21.08 12.00 5.44
CA ALA A 119 22.01 11.09 4.76
C ALA A 119 21.38 9.75 4.38
N ARG A 120 20.29 9.35 5.06
CA ARG A 120 19.64 8.05 4.90
C ARG A 120 18.16 8.14 4.48
N CYS A 121 17.50 9.25 4.85
CA CYS A 121 16.07 9.42 4.59
C CYS A 121 15.76 10.88 4.30
N LYS A 122 14.96 11.14 3.24
CA LYS A 122 14.39 12.45 2.97
C LYS A 122 12.87 12.37 3.06
N ALA A 123 12.32 12.90 4.15
CA ALA A 123 10.87 12.99 4.34
C ALA A 123 10.34 14.34 3.84
N PHE A 124 9.21 14.32 3.11
CA PHE A 124 8.61 15.54 2.54
C PHE A 124 7.09 15.42 2.40
N VAL A 125 6.40 16.55 2.44
CA VAL A 125 4.95 16.61 2.24
C VAL A 125 4.65 16.52 0.75
N CYS A 126 3.77 15.58 0.36
CA CYS A 126 3.34 15.39 -1.02
C CYS A 126 1.99 14.68 -1.08
N ASP A 127 1.00 15.29 -1.72
CA ASP A 127 -0.23 14.59 -2.12
C ASP A 127 0.01 13.97 -3.50
N ILE A 128 0.37 12.69 -3.54
CA ILE A 128 0.70 11.98 -4.79
C ILE A 128 -0.42 11.98 -5.84
N THR A 129 -1.61 12.43 -5.48
CA THR A 129 -2.76 12.58 -6.40
C THR A 129 -2.82 13.96 -7.08
N LYS A 130 -1.95 14.92 -6.68
CA LYS A 130 -1.97 16.32 -7.14
C LYS A 130 -0.58 16.91 -7.37
N ASP A 131 0.35 16.65 -6.40
CA ASP A 131 1.70 17.19 -6.44
C ASP A 131 2.58 16.27 -7.27
N ARG A 132 3.64 16.80 -7.85
CA ARG A 132 4.56 16.00 -8.66
C ARG A 132 5.72 15.48 -7.82
N LEU A 133 5.91 14.17 -7.79
CA LEU A 133 7.05 13.54 -7.10
C LEU A 133 8.40 13.99 -7.70
N VAL A 134 8.44 14.26 -9.00
CA VAL A 134 9.66 14.73 -9.70
C VAL A 134 10.13 16.11 -9.28
N ASP A 135 9.32 16.89 -8.56
CA ASP A 135 9.76 18.16 -7.97
C ASP A 135 10.76 17.95 -6.81
N THR A 136 10.78 16.74 -6.24
CA THR A 136 11.65 16.37 -5.10
C THR A 136 12.57 15.20 -5.40
N ILE A 137 12.13 14.25 -6.22
CA ILE A 137 12.82 13.01 -6.58
C ILE A 137 13.20 13.08 -8.06
N PRO A 138 14.45 12.89 -8.45
CA PRO A 138 14.81 12.86 -9.87
C PRO A 138 14.01 11.80 -10.64
N PRO A 139 13.57 12.07 -11.87
CA PRO A 139 12.90 11.07 -12.68
C PRO A 139 13.82 9.85 -12.92
N HIS A 140 13.22 8.68 -13.01
CA HIS A 140 13.93 7.41 -13.25
C HIS A 140 15.08 7.14 -12.28
N SER A 141 14.91 7.46 -11.00
CA SER A 141 15.97 7.32 -9.97
C SER A 141 15.62 6.36 -8.84
N VAL A 142 14.40 5.83 -8.78
CA VAL A 142 13.90 4.99 -7.70
C VAL A 142 13.88 3.52 -8.14
N ASP A 143 14.50 2.64 -7.34
CA ASP A 143 14.53 1.20 -7.58
C ASP A 143 13.25 0.52 -7.06
N ILE A 144 12.73 0.98 -5.91
CA ILE A 144 11.57 0.40 -5.25
C ILE A 144 10.60 1.51 -4.84
N VAL A 145 9.31 1.33 -5.13
CA VAL A 145 8.23 2.08 -4.49
C VAL A 145 7.44 1.15 -3.58
N SER A 146 7.39 1.47 -2.30
CA SER A 146 6.52 0.83 -1.32
C SER A 146 5.20 1.57 -1.22
N ALA A 147 4.09 0.87 -1.40
CA ALA A 147 2.72 1.37 -1.29
C ALA A 147 1.90 0.45 -0.38
N ILE A 148 2.11 0.55 0.94
CA ILE A 148 1.54 -0.36 1.92
C ILE A 148 0.47 0.36 2.75
N PHE A 149 -0.81 -0.02 2.54
CA PHE A 149 -2.00 0.59 3.17
C PHE A 149 -2.14 2.09 2.89
N VAL A 150 -1.97 2.48 1.63
CA VAL A 150 -2.05 3.89 1.20
C VAL A 150 -3.06 4.12 0.09
N PHE A 151 -3.14 3.24 -0.90
CA PHE A 151 -4.06 3.42 -2.03
C PHE A 151 -5.53 3.31 -1.60
N SER A 152 -5.82 2.55 -0.54
CA SER A 152 -7.17 2.48 0.05
C SER A 152 -7.63 3.81 0.67
N ALA A 153 -6.72 4.68 1.05
CA ALA A 153 -7.01 6.02 1.56
C ALA A 153 -7.33 7.05 0.44
N LEU A 154 -7.06 6.69 -0.82
CA LEU A 154 -7.27 7.56 -1.97
C LEU A 154 -8.65 7.33 -2.60
N PRO A 155 -9.36 8.40 -3.00
CA PRO A 155 -10.56 8.27 -3.82
C PRO A 155 -10.27 7.50 -5.12
N PRO A 156 -11.13 6.56 -5.57
CA PRO A 156 -10.88 5.72 -6.73
C PRO A 156 -10.54 6.50 -8.01
N GLU A 157 -11.17 7.64 -8.22
CA GLU A 157 -10.95 8.52 -9.37
C GLU A 157 -9.56 9.20 -9.38
N LYS A 158 -8.85 9.18 -8.24
CA LYS A 158 -7.51 9.78 -8.11
C LYS A 158 -6.38 8.74 -8.14
N GLN A 159 -6.71 7.46 -8.01
CA GLN A 159 -5.71 6.40 -7.93
C GLN A 159 -4.84 6.30 -9.19
N ALA A 160 -5.42 6.47 -10.39
CA ALA A 160 -4.65 6.44 -11.63
C ALA A 160 -3.62 7.58 -11.73
N ALA A 161 -3.96 8.79 -11.25
CA ALA A 161 -3.03 9.91 -11.19
C ALA A 161 -1.85 9.61 -10.24
N ALA A 162 -2.12 8.98 -9.09
CA ALA A 162 -1.08 8.54 -8.16
C ALA A 162 -0.13 7.51 -8.80
N VAL A 163 -0.66 6.55 -9.57
CA VAL A 163 0.16 5.57 -10.30
C VAL A 163 1.03 6.26 -11.35
N ALA A 164 0.48 7.17 -12.16
CA ALA A 164 1.24 7.91 -13.16
C ALA A 164 2.42 8.68 -12.54
N ASN A 165 2.19 9.32 -11.39
CA ASN A 165 3.20 10.04 -10.63
C ASN A 165 4.32 9.13 -10.11
N ILE A 166 3.98 7.92 -9.65
CA ILE A 166 4.95 6.89 -9.22
C ILE A 166 5.78 6.41 -10.40
N VAL A 167 5.17 6.14 -11.54
CA VAL A 167 5.86 5.64 -12.74
C VAL A 167 6.93 6.61 -13.24
N GLU A 168 6.70 7.92 -13.15
CA GLU A 168 7.62 8.96 -13.62
C GLU A 168 8.98 8.92 -12.90
N ILE A 169 9.02 8.42 -11.67
CA ILE A 169 10.26 8.36 -10.87
C ILE A 169 10.92 6.99 -10.85
N LEU A 170 10.22 5.93 -11.29
CA LEU A 170 10.77 4.57 -11.32
C LEU A 170 11.88 4.43 -12.36
N LYS A 171 12.98 3.78 -11.99
CA LYS A 171 13.98 3.30 -12.94
C LYS A 171 13.38 2.26 -13.89
N PRO A 172 13.89 2.10 -15.13
CA PRO A 172 13.65 0.89 -15.90
C PRO A 172 13.96 -0.35 -15.06
N GLY A 173 13.03 -1.32 -15.00
CA GLY A 173 13.14 -2.49 -14.11
C GLY A 173 12.83 -2.23 -12.64
N GLY A 174 12.60 -0.98 -12.23
CA GLY A 174 12.18 -0.63 -10.88
C GLY A 174 10.83 -1.23 -10.51
N ARG A 175 10.59 -1.50 -9.22
CA ARG A 175 9.43 -2.26 -8.75
C ARG A 175 8.51 -1.44 -7.85
N VAL A 176 7.21 -1.69 -7.97
CA VAL A 176 6.20 -1.25 -7.01
C VAL A 176 5.78 -2.45 -6.17
N LEU A 177 5.92 -2.33 -4.86
CA LEU A 177 5.49 -3.31 -3.86
C LEU A 177 4.24 -2.79 -3.17
N LEU A 178 3.13 -3.47 -3.36
CA LEU A 178 1.83 -3.03 -2.84
C LEU A 178 1.21 -4.10 -1.94
N ARG A 179 0.71 -3.66 -0.80
CA ARG A 179 -0.26 -4.40 0.02
C ARG A 179 -1.31 -3.43 0.52
N ASP A 180 -2.58 -3.77 0.30
CA ASP A 180 -3.70 -2.97 0.79
C ASP A 180 -4.91 -3.87 1.11
N TYR A 181 -6.02 -3.30 1.56
CA TYR A 181 -7.21 -4.07 1.90
C TYR A 181 -7.78 -4.75 0.66
N GLY A 182 -8.01 -6.05 0.75
CA GLY A 182 -8.63 -6.85 -0.29
C GLY A 182 -10.16 -6.89 -0.17
N MET A 183 -10.84 -7.10 -1.30
CA MET A 183 -12.28 -7.34 -1.29
C MET A 183 -12.64 -8.52 -0.39
N TYR A 184 -13.81 -8.43 0.24
CA TYR A 184 -14.35 -9.41 1.18
C TYR A 184 -13.59 -9.49 2.51
N ASP A 185 -12.66 -8.57 2.78
CA ASP A 185 -12.03 -8.48 4.09
C ASP A 185 -13.09 -8.30 5.20
N LEU A 186 -12.81 -8.86 6.36
CA LEU A 186 -13.72 -8.79 7.50
C LEU A 186 -14.13 -7.35 7.86
N ALA A 187 -13.20 -6.39 7.71
CA ALA A 187 -13.52 -4.99 7.96
C ALA A 187 -14.54 -4.45 6.94
N GLN A 188 -14.45 -4.84 5.66
CA GLN A 188 -15.45 -4.49 4.65
C GLN A 188 -16.83 -5.03 5.02
N LEU A 189 -16.90 -6.31 5.39
CA LEU A 189 -18.17 -7.00 5.70
C LEU A 189 -18.85 -6.52 6.99
N ARG A 190 -18.13 -5.80 7.84
CA ARG A 190 -18.63 -5.26 9.12
C ARG A 190 -19.11 -3.81 9.07
N PHE A 191 -18.93 -3.11 7.95
CA PHE A 191 -19.44 -1.75 7.85
C PHE A 191 -20.96 -1.74 8.06
N LYS A 192 -21.39 -0.79 8.86
CA LYS A 192 -22.80 -0.53 9.08
C LYS A 192 -23.38 0.29 7.92
N ALA A 193 -24.67 0.20 7.73
CA ALA A 193 -25.39 1.05 6.78
C ALA A 193 -25.05 2.55 6.99
N GLY A 194 -24.88 3.28 5.88
CA GLY A 194 -24.52 4.69 5.92
C GLY A 194 -23.02 4.99 5.94
N HIS A 195 -22.16 3.98 5.75
CA HIS A 195 -20.73 4.15 5.57
C HIS A 195 -20.27 3.93 4.13
N LYS A 196 -21.07 3.29 3.28
CA LYS A 196 -20.74 3.06 1.88
C LYS A 196 -20.84 4.37 1.09
N LEU A 197 -19.75 4.78 0.44
CA LEU A 197 -19.71 5.94 -0.46
C LEU A 197 -19.99 5.52 -1.91
N GLU A 198 -19.30 4.47 -2.35
CA GLU A 198 -19.38 3.85 -3.67
C GLU A 198 -19.08 2.36 -3.53
N ASP A 199 -19.11 1.62 -4.63
CA ASP A 199 -18.70 0.23 -4.61
C ASP A 199 -17.23 0.12 -4.15
N ASN A 200 -17.03 -0.72 -3.13
CA ASN A 200 -15.76 -0.97 -2.45
C ASN A 200 -15.13 0.25 -1.74
N LEU A 201 -15.78 1.40 -1.71
CA LEU A 201 -15.31 2.60 -1.01
C LEU A 201 -16.19 2.93 0.19
N TYR A 202 -15.57 3.02 1.35
CA TYR A 202 -16.25 3.30 2.62
C TYR A 202 -15.60 4.47 3.36
N VAL A 203 -16.38 5.15 4.20
CA VAL A 203 -15.88 6.13 5.16
C VAL A 203 -15.90 5.52 6.57
N ARG A 204 -14.76 5.63 7.26
CA ARG A 204 -14.64 5.20 8.66
C ARG A 204 -15.24 6.25 9.59
N GLN A 205 -15.40 5.89 10.89
CA GLN A 205 -15.98 6.79 11.91
C GLN A 205 -15.17 8.08 12.08
N ASP A 206 -13.87 8.04 11.84
CA ASP A 206 -12.99 9.21 11.94
C ASP A 206 -12.97 10.07 10.67
N GLY A 207 -13.72 9.69 9.63
CA GLY A 207 -13.82 10.37 8.35
C GLY A 207 -12.74 9.97 7.35
N THR A 208 -11.84 9.05 7.68
CA THR A 208 -10.86 8.52 6.72
C THR A 208 -11.52 7.56 5.74
N LEU A 209 -10.97 7.45 4.54
CA LEU A 209 -11.46 6.56 3.50
C LEU A 209 -10.86 5.16 3.64
N SER A 210 -11.59 4.16 3.17
CA SER A 210 -11.11 2.80 3.02
C SER A 210 -11.68 2.17 1.75
N TYR A 211 -10.82 1.96 0.76
CA TYR A 211 -11.15 1.23 -0.47
C TYR A 211 -10.69 -0.22 -0.33
N TYR A 212 -11.47 -1.16 -0.88
CA TYR A 212 -11.16 -2.59 -0.87
C TYR A 212 -10.88 -3.05 -2.29
N PHE A 213 -9.66 -3.50 -2.54
CA PHE A 213 -9.16 -3.81 -3.87
C PHE A 213 -9.52 -5.22 -4.32
N SER A 214 -9.95 -5.34 -5.56
CA SER A 214 -9.82 -6.61 -6.29
C SER A 214 -8.48 -6.67 -7.02
N THR A 215 -8.04 -7.88 -7.35
CA THR A 215 -6.84 -8.10 -8.17
C THR A 215 -7.00 -7.50 -9.57
N GLU A 216 -8.21 -7.53 -10.14
CA GLU A 216 -8.53 -6.90 -11.42
C GLU A 216 -8.38 -5.38 -11.37
N ARG A 217 -8.78 -4.75 -10.25
CA ARG A 217 -8.61 -3.30 -10.09
C ARG A 217 -7.15 -2.91 -9.98
N LEU A 218 -6.33 -3.67 -9.28
CA LEU A 218 -4.89 -3.44 -9.22
C LEU A 218 -4.24 -3.63 -10.60
N HIS A 219 -4.61 -4.68 -11.32
CA HIS A 219 -4.17 -4.89 -12.70
C HIS A 219 -4.53 -3.69 -13.61
N GLU A 220 -5.78 -3.22 -13.54
CA GLU A 220 -6.22 -2.05 -14.31
C GLU A 220 -5.36 -0.82 -13.99
N LEU A 221 -5.15 -0.51 -12.71
CA LEU A 221 -4.41 0.67 -12.28
C LEU A 221 -2.94 0.63 -12.68
N PHE A 222 -2.26 -0.46 -12.43
CA PHE A 222 -0.80 -0.51 -12.58
C PHE A 222 -0.38 -1.01 -13.96
N VAL A 223 -1.12 -1.90 -14.60
CA VAL A 223 -0.79 -2.40 -15.94
C VAL A 223 -1.40 -1.50 -17.00
N ARG A 224 -2.74 -1.28 -16.98
CA ARG A 224 -3.39 -0.54 -18.07
C ARG A 224 -3.15 0.98 -18.02
N TYR A 225 -3.21 1.59 -16.83
CA TYR A 225 -2.94 3.01 -16.68
C TYR A 225 -1.47 3.33 -16.42
N GLY A 226 -0.76 2.44 -15.69
CA GLY A 226 0.66 2.65 -15.34
C GLY A 226 1.65 2.10 -16.36
N ASN A 227 1.22 1.30 -17.34
CA ASN A 227 2.09 0.59 -18.28
C ASN A 227 3.19 -0.23 -17.58
N LEU A 228 2.91 -0.77 -16.40
CA LEU A 228 3.80 -1.65 -15.65
C LEU A 228 3.51 -3.11 -15.98
N ILE A 229 4.49 -3.96 -15.77
CA ILE A 229 4.37 -5.40 -15.91
C ILE A 229 3.93 -5.99 -14.57
N GLU A 230 2.88 -6.79 -14.57
CA GLU A 230 2.43 -7.50 -13.39
C GLU A 230 3.32 -8.72 -13.12
N LEU A 231 4.02 -8.73 -11.99
CA LEU A 231 4.81 -9.88 -11.54
C LEU A 231 4.01 -10.77 -10.60
N GLU A 232 3.34 -10.17 -9.61
CA GLU A 232 2.49 -10.83 -8.64
C GLU A 232 1.24 -9.99 -8.42
N ASN A 233 0.06 -10.64 -8.26
CA ASN A 233 -1.18 -9.96 -7.91
C ASN A 233 -2.18 -10.99 -7.37
N GLU A 234 -2.34 -11.02 -6.04
CA GLU A 234 -3.11 -12.05 -5.36
C GLU A 234 -3.76 -11.54 -4.07
N TYR A 235 -4.70 -12.33 -3.57
CA TYR A 235 -5.22 -12.12 -2.22
C TYR A 235 -4.41 -12.92 -1.22
N VAL A 236 -3.94 -12.22 -0.17
CA VAL A 236 -3.26 -12.82 0.98
C VAL A 236 -4.21 -12.88 2.15
N VAL A 237 -4.45 -14.08 2.66
CA VAL A 237 -5.31 -14.31 3.83
C VAL A 237 -4.43 -14.48 5.07
N LYS A 238 -4.65 -13.65 6.08
CA LYS A 238 -3.96 -13.73 7.37
C LYS A 238 -4.96 -14.00 8.49
N ARG A 239 -4.71 -15.04 9.30
CA ARG A 239 -5.50 -15.31 10.49
C ARG A 239 -5.04 -14.41 11.64
N LEU A 240 -5.97 -13.67 12.21
CA LEU A 240 -5.77 -12.78 13.34
C LEU A 240 -6.36 -13.41 14.58
N VAL A 241 -5.50 -13.78 15.53
CA VAL A 241 -5.93 -14.33 16.81
C VAL A 241 -5.58 -13.32 17.91
N ASN A 242 -6.60 -12.79 18.59
CA ASN A 242 -6.41 -11.99 19.81
C ASN A 242 -7.17 -12.62 20.96
N LEU A 243 -6.45 -13.42 21.76
CA LEU A 243 -7.02 -14.16 22.88
C LEU A 243 -7.63 -13.24 23.95
N LYS A 244 -7.07 -12.05 24.18
CA LYS A 244 -7.56 -11.08 25.16
C LYS A 244 -8.91 -10.48 24.77
N LYS A 245 -9.16 -10.32 23.46
CA LYS A 245 -10.41 -9.78 22.92
C LYS A 245 -11.35 -10.87 22.40
N SER A 246 -10.99 -12.15 22.54
CA SER A 246 -11.71 -13.32 21.97
C SER A 246 -11.97 -13.15 20.47
N ILE A 247 -10.99 -12.60 19.74
CA ILE A 247 -11.05 -12.43 18.30
C ILE A 247 -10.26 -13.57 17.67
N ASP A 248 -10.92 -14.32 16.78
CA ASP A 248 -10.32 -15.24 15.83
C ASP A 248 -10.96 -14.96 14.47
N SER A 249 -10.22 -14.34 13.59
CA SER A 249 -10.78 -13.85 12.32
C SER A 249 -9.73 -13.85 11.22
N GLU A 250 -10.19 -14.00 10.00
CA GLU A 250 -9.36 -13.89 8.81
C GLU A 250 -9.45 -12.47 8.25
N ARG A 251 -8.30 -11.92 7.90
CA ARG A 251 -8.17 -10.66 7.18
C ARG A 251 -7.71 -10.96 5.77
N ILE A 252 -8.25 -10.22 4.81
CA ILE A 252 -7.96 -10.38 3.39
C ILE A 252 -7.29 -9.10 2.89
N PHE A 253 -6.08 -9.28 2.37
CA PHE A 253 -5.32 -8.20 1.75
C PHE A 253 -5.13 -8.50 0.27
N ALA A 254 -5.09 -7.46 -0.55
CA ALA A 254 -4.60 -7.54 -1.92
C ALA A 254 -3.11 -7.21 -1.90
N GLN A 255 -2.28 -8.12 -2.39
CA GLN A 255 -0.83 -7.95 -2.50
C GLN A 255 -0.41 -8.06 -3.94
N ALA A 256 0.46 -7.14 -4.37
CA ALA A 256 0.91 -7.13 -5.75
C ALA A 256 2.33 -6.61 -5.89
N LYS A 257 3.00 -7.05 -6.96
CA LYS A 257 4.28 -6.52 -7.43
C LYS A 257 4.14 -6.15 -8.89
N PHE A 258 4.59 -4.96 -9.23
CA PHE A 258 4.63 -4.48 -10.60
C PHE A 258 6.03 -3.99 -10.93
N GLN A 259 6.45 -4.09 -12.18
CA GLN A 259 7.78 -3.69 -12.63
C GLN A 259 7.69 -2.70 -13.79
N ALA A 260 8.50 -1.66 -13.77
CA ALA A 260 8.66 -0.78 -14.92
C ALA A 260 9.36 -1.54 -16.05
N PRO A 261 8.92 -1.38 -17.33
CA PRO A 261 9.58 -1.99 -18.47
C PRO A 261 11.07 -1.63 -18.53
N ILE A 262 11.88 -2.59 -18.99
CA ILE A 262 13.34 -2.39 -19.18
C ILE A 262 13.63 -1.95 -20.62
N ASP A 263 12.93 -2.55 -21.59
CA ASP A 263 13.15 -2.31 -23.01
C ASP A 263 11.83 -2.25 -23.81
N ALA A 264 11.95 -2.11 -25.13
CA ALA A 264 10.78 -2.00 -26.02
C ALA A 264 9.93 -3.29 -26.06
N GLY A 265 10.53 -4.46 -25.88
CA GLY A 265 9.80 -5.74 -25.80
C GLY A 265 8.96 -5.85 -24.54
N ASP A 266 9.47 -5.38 -23.41
CA ASP A 266 8.76 -5.29 -22.15
C ASP A 266 7.58 -4.31 -22.25
N ILE A 267 7.75 -3.18 -22.94
CA ILE A 267 6.69 -2.20 -23.19
C ILE A 267 5.55 -2.84 -23.99
N GLU A 268 5.88 -3.60 -25.04
CA GLU A 268 4.87 -4.32 -25.85
C GLU A 268 4.13 -5.37 -25.01
N ALA A 269 4.85 -6.14 -24.19
CA ALA A 269 4.26 -7.14 -23.29
C ALA A 269 3.33 -6.48 -22.23
N ALA A 270 3.74 -5.34 -21.67
CA ALA A 270 2.92 -4.58 -20.73
C ALA A 270 1.63 -4.05 -21.39
N MET A 271 1.74 -3.50 -22.61
CA MET A 271 0.58 -3.01 -23.37
C MET A 271 -0.40 -4.11 -23.76
N LEU A 272 0.09 -5.34 -23.99
CA LEU A 272 -0.73 -6.52 -24.31
C LEU A 272 -1.32 -7.18 -23.05
N GLY A 273 -0.93 -6.76 -21.85
CA GLY A 273 -1.35 -7.35 -20.58
C GLY A 273 -0.87 -8.80 -20.39
N THR A 274 0.25 -9.15 -21.03
CA THR A 274 0.82 -10.51 -20.99
C THR A 274 1.74 -10.62 -19.78
N LYS A 275 1.59 -11.70 -18.97
CA LYS A 275 2.59 -12.01 -17.93
C LYS A 275 3.90 -12.43 -18.60
N LEU A 276 5.01 -11.81 -18.24
CA LEU A 276 6.30 -12.30 -18.67
C LEU A 276 6.55 -13.67 -18.02
N SER A 277 6.71 -14.71 -18.86
CA SER A 277 7.13 -16.05 -18.44
C SER A 277 8.65 -16.08 -18.23
N GLY A 278 9.13 -15.32 -17.26
CA GLY A 278 10.55 -15.28 -16.87
C GLY A 278 10.72 -15.92 -15.50
N GLY A 279 11.05 -17.22 -15.48
CA GLY A 279 11.33 -17.95 -14.28
C GLY A 279 12.58 -17.41 -13.57
N TYR A 280 12.37 -16.73 -12.45
CA TYR A 280 13.33 -16.74 -11.36
C TYR A 280 12.78 -17.70 -10.31
N GLY A 281 13.39 -18.88 -10.24
CA GLY A 281 13.03 -19.93 -9.30
C GLY A 281 13.21 -19.44 -7.87
N SER A 282 12.13 -19.22 -7.15
CA SER A 282 12.13 -19.05 -5.72
C SER A 282 12.09 -20.41 -5.05
N ALA A 283 13.26 -20.97 -4.76
CA ALA A 283 13.36 -22.01 -3.73
C ALA A 283 13.24 -21.29 -2.38
N VAL A 284 12.05 -21.29 -1.79
CA VAL A 284 11.84 -20.83 -0.43
C VAL A 284 12.43 -21.90 0.50
N PRO A 285 13.41 -21.59 1.36
CA PRO A 285 13.86 -22.53 2.39
C PRO A 285 12.72 -22.77 3.39
N GLU A 286 12.41 -24.02 3.64
CA GLU A 286 11.35 -24.46 4.58
C GLU A 286 11.56 -24.08 6.06
N SER A 287 12.61 -23.36 6.42
CA SER A 287 13.01 -23.07 7.80
C SER A 287 12.43 -21.77 8.42
N TYR A 288 11.53 -21.06 7.74
CA TYR A 288 10.93 -19.82 8.26
C TYR A 288 9.42 -19.89 8.56
N LYS A 289 8.95 -21.08 8.92
CA LYS A 289 7.61 -21.25 9.50
C LYS A 289 7.75 -21.33 11.02
N THR A 290 7.84 -20.21 11.72
CA THR A 290 7.57 -20.14 13.16
C THR A 290 7.01 -18.78 13.53
N ASP A 291 5.76 -18.81 13.95
CA ASP A 291 5.08 -18.06 14.99
C ASP A 291 5.68 -16.71 15.41
N GLY A 292 5.11 -15.65 14.87
CA GLY A 292 5.24 -14.32 15.41
C GLY A 292 3.86 -13.67 15.46
N GLU A 293 3.34 -13.39 16.64
CA GLU A 293 2.08 -12.69 16.89
C GLU A 293 2.11 -11.32 16.23
N GLU A 294 1.57 -11.22 15.02
CA GLU A 294 1.28 -9.94 14.39
C GLU A 294 -0.01 -9.39 15.00
N SER A 295 0.13 -8.55 16.02
CA SER A 295 -0.99 -7.76 16.50
C SER A 295 -1.17 -6.54 15.58
N GLU A 296 -1.77 -6.74 14.40
CA GLU A 296 -2.36 -5.63 13.67
C GLU A 296 -3.50 -5.06 14.51
N ILE A 297 -3.43 -3.77 14.82
CA ILE A 297 -4.51 -3.10 15.54
C ILE A 297 -5.70 -3.05 14.61
N LEU A 298 -6.77 -3.76 14.98
CA LEU A 298 -8.07 -3.63 14.35
C LEU A 298 -8.54 -2.19 14.53
N VAL A 299 -8.62 -1.45 13.44
CA VAL A 299 -9.31 -0.16 13.40
C VAL A 299 -10.80 -0.48 13.32
N ASP A 300 -11.53 -0.25 14.41
CA ASP A 300 -12.99 -0.25 14.43
C ASP A 300 -13.56 0.97 13.71
#